data_ae9361d08e96c6deda69d9666419326a
#
_entry.id   ae9361d08e96c6deda69d9666419326a
#
_cell.length_a   1.000
_cell.length_b   1.000
_cell.length_c   1.000
_cell.angle_alpha   90.00
_cell.angle_beta   90.00
_cell.angle_gamma   90.00
#
_symmetry.space_group_name_H-M   'P 1'
#
loop_
_entity.id
_entity.type
_entity.pdbx_description
1 polymer ?
#
loop_
_entity_poly.entity_id
_entity_poly.type
_entity_poly.pdbx_seq_one_letter_code
_entity_poly.pdbx_strand_id
1 'polypeptide(L)'
;MQVWDLVQMGATKFRNRLKGVRPDLTVINTSVDNIPVDCDVAVVQETLVERAKKSAPFAKIVTISNFLADPALDNLFFQLSTGDSIVTEAVKEEAEESKPVQEDVIQLDGIKLNLPSVSKEEAITEAGKLLRELGYVDGAYIPAMLEREELVTTYIGMGLAIPHGTTHGDDVIHKTGIVLLQYPDGIQFGDEKAQLVIGIAGKGGEHMEVLSKICLALEDEAVLNKMKTTNDKEWILKQLS
;
A
#
# COMPACT_ATOMS: atom_id res chain seq x y z
N MET A 1 5.35 -4.28 -31.73
CA MET A 1 5.97 -3.82 -30.48
C MET A 1 6.72 -5.00 -29.91
N GLN A 2 8.05 -4.92 -29.80
CA GLN A 2 8.86 -6.03 -29.29
C GLN A 2 8.87 -6.03 -27.76
N VAL A 3 9.13 -7.19 -27.14
CA VAL A 3 9.18 -7.31 -25.65
C VAL A 3 10.15 -6.28 -25.03
N TRP A 4 11.25 -5.94 -25.71
CA TRP A 4 12.20 -4.92 -25.32
C TRP A 4 11.60 -3.51 -25.17
N ASP A 5 10.67 -3.15 -26.04
CA ASP A 5 10.01 -1.83 -25.98
C ASP A 5 9.12 -1.72 -24.74
N LEU A 6 8.43 -2.80 -24.37
CA LEU A 6 7.58 -2.86 -23.19
C LEU A 6 8.39 -2.75 -21.89
N VAL A 7 9.52 -3.46 -21.81
CA VAL A 7 10.43 -3.39 -20.64
C VAL A 7 11.00 -1.98 -20.47
N GLN A 8 11.45 -1.38 -21.57
CA GLN A 8 12.00 -0.02 -21.53
C GLN A 8 10.96 1.03 -21.17
N MET A 9 9.73 0.90 -21.67
CA MET A 9 8.60 1.77 -21.31
C MET A 9 8.22 1.61 -19.82
N GLY A 10 8.16 0.38 -19.32
CA GLY A 10 7.89 0.10 -17.92
C GLY A 10 8.93 0.71 -16.99
N ALA A 11 10.22 0.48 -17.26
CA ALA A 11 11.32 1.06 -16.50
C ALA A 11 11.31 2.61 -16.54
N THR A 12 10.97 3.20 -17.67
CA THR A 12 10.88 4.66 -17.81
C THR A 12 9.70 5.21 -17.01
N LYS A 13 8.53 4.56 -17.07
CA LYS A 13 7.35 4.94 -16.28
C LYS A 13 7.65 4.86 -14.78
N PHE A 14 8.26 3.78 -14.34
CA PHE A 14 8.62 3.56 -12.93
C PHE A 14 9.66 4.58 -12.44
N ARG A 15 10.70 4.85 -13.25
CA ARG A 15 11.71 5.89 -12.98
C ARG A 15 11.09 7.28 -12.83
N ASN A 16 10.14 7.64 -13.71
CA ASN A 16 9.49 8.94 -13.65
C ASN A 16 8.61 9.08 -12.41
N ARG A 17 7.92 8.01 -11.98
CA ARG A 17 7.17 7.99 -10.72
C ARG A 17 8.09 8.20 -9.51
N LEU A 18 9.24 7.49 -9.46
CA LEU A 18 10.19 7.59 -8.35
C LEU A 18 10.90 8.94 -8.26
N LYS A 19 11.18 9.61 -9.38
CA LYS A 19 11.87 10.91 -9.38
C LYS A 19 11.22 11.98 -8.53
N GLY A 20 9.90 11.96 -8.40
CA GLY A 20 9.15 12.90 -7.59
C GLY A 20 9.21 12.64 -6.08
N VAL A 21 9.55 11.41 -5.68
CA VAL A 21 9.44 10.92 -4.30
C VAL A 21 10.80 10.49 -3.75
N ARG A 22 11.61 9.81 -4.56
CA ARG A 22 12.93 9.26 -4.20
C ARG A 22 13.94 9.55 -5.31
N PRO A 23 14.39 10.82 -5.44
CA PRO A 23 15.37 11.22 -6.45
C PRO A 23 16.77 10.60 -6.24
N ASP A 24 17.03 10.06 -5.06
CA ASP A 24 18.24 9.34 -4.66
C ASP A 24 18.34 7.93 -5.28
N LEU A 25 17.22 7.35 -5.73
CA LEU A 25 17.22 6.01 -6.29
C LEU A 25 17.53 6.00 -7.79
N THR A 26 18.39 5.06 -8.19
CA THR A 26 18.76 4.83 -9.58
C THR A 26 18.00 3.64 -10.16
N VAL A 27 17.16 3.88 -11.16
CA VAL A 27 16.47 2.83 -11.92
C VAL A 27 17.17 2.59 -13.24
N ILE A 28 17.70 1.41 -13.43
CA ILE A 28 18.37 0.99 -14.67
C ILE A 28 17.54 -0.09 -15.38
N ASN A 29 17.61 -0.10 -16.70
CA ASN A 29 17.09 -1.18 -17.53
C ASN A 29 18.27 -1.93 -18.14
N THR A 30 18.34 -3.23 -17.90
CA THR A 30 19.46 -4.09 -18.37
C THR A 30 18.94 -5.49 -18.69
N SER A 31 19.77 -6.31 -19.33
CA SER A 31 19.46 -7.73 -19.50
C SER A 31 19.63 -8.47 -18.18
N VAL A 32 18.90 -9.58 -18.01
CA VAL A 32 18.94 -10.37 -16.77
C VAL A 32 20.35 -10.87 -16.42
N ASP A 33 21.19 -11.11 -17.41
CA ASP A 33 22.56 -11.61 -17.23
C ASP A 33 23.56 -10.47 -16.88
N ASN A 34 23.14 -9.21 -17.05
CA ASN A 34 23.97 -8.04 -16.79
C ASN A 34 23.43 -7.18 -15.61
N ILE A 35 22.62 -7.76 -14.75
CA ILE A 35 22.19 -7.09 -13.52
C ILE A 35 23.44 -6.82 -12.66
N PRO A 36 23.68 -5.58 -12.19
CA PRO A 36 24.80 -5.29 -11.31
C PRO A 36 24.76 -6.11 -10.02
N VAL A 37 25.91 -6.59 -9.57
CA VAL A 37 26.02 -7.46 -8.38
C VAL A 37 25.62 -6.72 -7.10
N ASP A 38 25.76 -5.40 -7.09
CA ASP A 38 25.41 -4.46 -6.02
C ASP A 38 23.99 -3.87 -6.16
N CYS A 39 23.16 -4.50 -6.98
CA CYS A 39 21.76 -4.12 -7.15
C CYS A 39 20.94 -4.49 -5.90
N ASP A 40 20.20 -3.56 -5.32
CA ASP A 40 19.35 -3.82 -4.15
C ASP A 40 18.06 -4.55 -4.53
N VAL A 41 17.46 -4.21 -5.68
CA VAL A 41 16.19 -4.78 -6.15
C VAL A 41 16.26 -5.08 -7.64
N ALA A 42 15.93 -6.28 -8.03
CA ALA A 42 15.78 -6.69 -9.43
C ALA A 42 14.33 -7.06 -9.75
N VAL A 43 13.72 -6.33 -10.70
CA VAL A 43 12.36 -6.59 -11.19
C VAL A 43 12.44 -7.42 -12.46
N VAL A 44 11.89 -8.62 -12.43
CA VAL A 44 12.00 -9.59 -13.53
C VAL A 44 10.70 -10.36 -13.75
N GLN A 45 10.52 -10.93 -14.95
CA GLN A 45 9.46 -11.90 -15.18
C GLN A 45 9.76 -13.22 -14.46
N GLU A 46 8.71 -13.96 -14.09
CA GLU A 46 8.79 -15.21 -13.34
C GLU A 46 9.76 -16.22 -13.98
N THR A 47 9.76 -16.33 -15.29
CA THR A 47 10.66 -17.22 -16.05
C THR A 47 12.15 -16.87 -15.95
N LEU A 48 12.48 -15.67 -15.46
CA LEU A 48 13.86 -15.16 -15.38
C LEU A 48 14.41 -15.11 -13.94
N VAL A 49 13.62 -15.52 -12.95
CA VAL A 49 13.99 -15.45 -11.52
C VAL A 49 15.31 -16.17 -11.22
N GLU A 50 15.46 -17.41 -11.67
CA GLU A 50 16.66 -18.20 -11.42
C GLU A 50 17.92 -17.62 -12.09
N ARG A 51 17.76 -16.95 -13.23
CA ARG A 51 18.87 -16.23 -13.89
C ARG A 51 19.21 -14.94 -13.16
N ALA A 52 18.20 -14.21 -12.70
CA ALA A 52 18.39 -12.99 -11.92
C ALA A 52 19.12 -13.26 -10.59
N LYS A 53 18.74 -14.32 -9.88
CA LYS A 53 19.43 -14.78 -8.65
C LYS A 53 20.91 -15.10 -8.88
N LYS A 54 21.26 -15.62 -10.05
CA LYS A 54 22.66 -15.88 -10.40
C LYS A 54 23.46 -14.61 -10.67
N SER A 55 22.83 -13.62 -11.32
CA SER A 55 23.49 -12.36 -11.68
C SER A 55 23.60 -11.41 -10.49
N ALA A 56 22.56 -11.36 -9.64
CA ALA A 56 22.49 -10.50 -8.45
C ALA A 56 22.01 -11.32 -7.24
N PRO A 57 22.89 -12.13 -6.61
CA PRO A 57 22.50 -13.05 -5.54
C PRO A 57 22.02 -12.37 -4.26
N PHE A 58 22.36 -11.11 -4.07
CA PHE A 58 21.96 -10.31 -2.90
C PHE A 58 20.79 -9.38 -3.17
N ALA A 59 20.31 -9.29 -4.42
CA ALA A 59 19.19 -8.43 -4.76
C ALA A 59 17.86 -9.05 -4.31
N LYS A 60 16.97 -8.22 -3.80
CA LYS A 60 15.55 -8.58 -3.66
C LYS A 60 14.96 -8.79 -5.06
N ILE A 61 14.46 -9.98 -5.35
CA ILE A 61 13.81 -10.27 -6.62
C ILE A 61 12.31 -9.94 -6.50
N VAL A 62 11.83 -9.07 -7.37
CA VAL A 62 10.39 -8.75 -7.52
C VAL A 62 9.93 -9.34 -8.84
N THR A 63 8.99 -10.26 -8.77
CA THR A 63 8.45 -10.96 -9.93
C THR A 63 7.23 -10.20 -10.47
N ILE A 64 7.20 -9.99 -11.79
CA ILE A 64 6.10 -9.33 -12.49
C ILE A 64 5.65 -10.14 -13.69
N SER A 65 4.37 -10.02 -14.03
CA SER A 65 3.78 -10.57 -15.25
C SER A 65 3.68 -9.53 -16.37
N ASN A 66 3.55 -8.25 -16.01
CA ASN A 66 3.39 -7.14 -16.95
C ASN A 66 4.21 -5.91 -16.54
N PHE A 67 5.13 -5.47 -17.41
CA PHE A 67 5.99 -4.30 -17.16
C PHE A 67 5.28 -2.94 -17.12
N LEU A 68 4.05 -2.84 -17.61
CA LEU A 68 3.32 -1.57 -17.71
C LEU A 68 2.30 -1.36 -16.59
N ALA A 69 1.71 -2.45 -16.11
CA ALA A 69 0.67 -2.43 -15.09
C ALA A 69 0.67 -3.76 -14.33
N ASP A 70 1.50 -3.86 -13.31
CA ASP A 70 1.59 -5.03 -12.45
C ASP A 70 1.48 -4.57 -10.99
N PRO A 71 0.62 -5.18 -10.18
CA PRO A 71 0.46 -4.84 -8.76
C PRO A 71 1.78 -4.88 -7.98
N ALA A 72 2.69 -5.80 -8.34
CA ALA A 72 4.01 -5.89 -7.72
C ALA A 72 4.88 -4.65 -7.96
N LEU A 73 4.70 -3.94 -9.10
CA LEU A 73 5.36 -2.66 -9.37
C LEU A 73 4.80 -1.53 -8.52
N ASP A 74 3.50 -1.52 -8.27
CA ASP A 74 2.87 -0.53 -7.42
C ASP A 74 3.24 -0.76 -5.96
N ASN A 75 3.28 -2.01 -5.51
CA ASN A 75 3.79 -2.38 -4.19
C ASN A 75 5.27 -1.99 -4.01
N LEU A 76 6.10 -2.27 -5.00
CA LEU A 76 7.52 -1.87 -4.97
C LEU A 76 7.66 -0.35 -4.92
N PHE A 77 6.89 0.38 -5.74
CA PHE A 77 6.87 1.84 -5.71
C PHE A 77 6.52 2.36 -4.33
N PHE A 78 5.49 1.78 -3.71
CA PHE A 78 5.05 2.15 -2.38
C PHE A 78 6.14 1.89 -1.33
N GLN A 79 6.74 0.68 -1.30
CA GLN A 79 7.85 0.34 -0.40
C GLN A 79 9.04 1.32 -0.54
N LEU A 80 9.42 1.63 -1.76
CA LEU A 80 10.51 2.57 -2.03
C LEU A 80 10.16 4.01 -1.64
N SER A 81 8.89 4.40 -1.71
CA SER A 81 8.41 5.74 -1.35
C SER A 81 8.34 5.95 0.16
N THR A 82 8.02 4.91 0.94
CA THR A 82 7.92 4.97 2.40
C THR A 82 9.27 4.88 3.11
N GLY A 83 10.33 4.48 2.41
CA GLY A 83 11.66 4.29 2.98
C GLY A 83 11.79 3.02 3.81
N ASP A 84 10.82 2.10 3.71
CA ASP A 84 10.90 0.81 4.38
C ASP A 84 12.11 0.01 3.90
N SER A 85 12.85 -0.55 4.85
CA SER A 85 14.02 -1.39 4.55
C SER A 85 13.60 -2.58 3.69
N ILE A 86 14.25 -2.74 2.56
CA ILE A 86 14.05 -3.88 1.68
C ILE A 86 14.66 -5.10 2.37
N VAL A 87 13.84 -5.85 3.13
CA VAL A 87 14.28 -7.06 3.83
C VAL A 87 14.54 -8.16 2.80
N THR A 88 15.79 -8.62 2.71
CA THR A 88 16.17 -9.75 1.88
C THR A 88 15.68 -11.07 2.50
N GLU A 89 15.32 -12.05 1.68
CA GLU A 89 14.73 -13.35 2.08
C GLU A 89 15.53 -14.19 3.08
N ALA A 90 16.75 -13.77 3.45
CA ALA A 90 17.59 -14.49 4.42
C ALA A 90 17.05 -14.50 5.88
N VAL A 91 15.94 -13.78 6.16
CA VAL A 91 15.32 -13.71 7.51
C VAL A 91 14.01 -14.51 7.59
N LYS A 92 13.62 -15.21 6.50
CA LYS A 92 12.35 -15.96 6.48
C LYS A 92 12.38 -17.34 7.15
N GLU A 93 13.53 -17.88 7.53
CA GLU A 93 13.60 -19.21 8.15
C GLU A 93 13.38 -19.25 9.67
N GLU A 94 13.26 -18.10 10.36
CA GLU A 94 12.98 -18.09 11.81
C GLU A 94 11.56 -17.57 12.18
N ALA A 95 10.69 -17.32 11.20
CA ALA A 95 9.33 -16.82 11.45
C ALA A 95 8.21 -17.86 11.22
N GLU A 96 8.52 -19.15 11.08
CA GLU A 96 7.51 -20.23 10.96
C GLU A 96 7.15 -20.86 12.30
N GLU A 97 6.81 -20.09 13.32
CA GLU A 97 6.04 -20.58 14.47
C GLU A 97 5.22 -19.48 15.15
N SER A 98 4.42 -18.72 14.42
CA SER A 98 3.27 -18.04 15.01
C SER A 98 2.02 -18.41 14.22
N LYS A 99 1.12 -19.15 14.88
CA LYS A 99 -0.23 -19.50 14.42
C LYS A 99 -0.93 -18.23 13.91
N PRO A 100 -1.75 -18.31 12.84
CA PRO A 100 -2.58 -17.20 12.43
C PRO A 100 -3.60 -16.94 13.53
N VAL A 101 -3.42 -15.88 14.30
CA VAL A 101 -4.50 -15.27 15.05
C VAL A 101 -5.33 -14.54 14.01
N GLN A 102 -6.42 -15.17 13.60
CA GLN A 102 -7.50 -14.55 12.84
C GLN A 102 -8.20 -13.55 13.78
N GLU A 103 -7.56 -12.43 14.09
CA GLU A 103 -8.25 -11.27 14.61
C GLU A 103 -8.85 -10.54 13.41
N ASP A 104 -10.16 -10.26 13.48
CA ASP A 104 -10.85 -9.48 12.44
C ASP A 104 -10.15 -8.14 12.24
N VAL A 105 -9.47 -7.99 11.12
CA VAL A 105 -8.71 -6.78 10.75
C VAL A 105 -9.63 -5.56 10.64
N ILE A 106 -10.93 -5.80 10.38
CA ILE A 106 -11.97 -4.78 10.33
C ILE A 106 -13.16 -5.22 11.19
N GLN A 107 -13.81 -4.27 11.86
CA GLN A 107 -15.00 -4.49 12.67
C GLN A 107 -16.14 -3.61 12.16
N LEU A 108 -17.42 -4.00 12.42
CA LEU A 108 -18.59 -3.23 12.02
C LEU A 108 -18.56 -1.79 12.57
N ASP A 109 -18.06 -1.61 13.79
CA ASP A 109 -17.93 -0.30 14.43
C ASP A 109 -16.84 0.57 13.77
N GLY A 110 -15.90 -0.04 13.05
CA GLY A 110 -14.88 0.60 12.23
C GLY A 110 -15.39 1.11 10.89
N ILE A 111 -16.68 0.90 10.55
CA ILE A 111 -17.28 1.36 9.31
C ILE A 111 -18.24 2.51 9.60
N LYS A 112 -17.96 3.69 9.06
CA LYS A 112 -18.81 4.89 9.14
C LYS A 112 -19.28 5.25 7.74
N LEU A 113 -20.60 5.37 7.56
CA LEU A 113 -21.22 5.60 6.26
C LEU A 113 -21.93 6.96 6.23
N ASN A 114 -22.08 7.50 5.02
CA ASN A 114 -22.82 8.75 4.77
C ASN A 114 -22.32 9.94 5.59
N LEU A 115 -21.01 10.06 5.72
CA LEU A 115 -20.39 11.19 6.40
C LEU A 115 -20.48 12.46 5.52
N PRO A 116 -20.71 13.65 6.13
CA PRO A 116 -20.65 14.90 5.41
C PRO A 116 -19.20 15.18 4.96
N SER A 117 -19.04 15.85 3.81
CA SER A 117 -17.73 16.27 3.35
C SER A 117 -17.04 17.18 4.36
N VAL A 118 -15.76 16.91 4.57
CA VAL A 118 -14.86 17.64 5.48
C VAL A 118 -13.55 17.93 4.77
N SER A 119 -12.60 18.58 5.41
CA SER A 119 -11.23 18.69 4.88
C SER A 119 -10.51 17.33 4.89
N LYS A 120 -9.46 17.21 4.09
CA LYS A 120 -8.60 16.04 4.05
C LYS A 120 -8.00 15.72 5.43
N GLU A 121 -7.50 16.74 6.11
CA GLU A 121 -6.90 16.63 7.43
C GLU A 121 -7.92 16.19 8.49
N GLU A 122 -9.16 16.67 8.40
CA GLU A 122 -10.26 16.24 9.29
C GLU A 122 -10.61 14.78 9.03
N ALA A 123 -10.69 14.33 7.78
CA ALA A 123 -10.98 12.94 7.44
C ALA A 123 -9.89 11.98 7.91
N ILE A 124 -8.60 12.34 7.74
CA ILE A 124 -7.47 11.56 8.25
C ILE A 124 -7.50 11.50 9.78
N THR A 125 -7.78 12.63 10.42
CA THR A 125 -7.91 12.71 11.89
C THR A 125 -9.06 11.85 12.39
N GLU A 126 -10.20 11.84 11.71
CA GLU A 126 -11.37 11.02 12.05
C GLU A 126 -11.05 9.53 11.92
N ALA A 127 -10.37 9.12 10.85
CA ALA A 127 -9.90 7.74 10.68
C ALA A 127 -8.95 7.33 11.81
N GLY A 128 -7.99 8.17 12.16
CA GLY A 128 -7.06 7.93 13.27
C GLY A 128 -7.75 7.86 14.64
N LYS A 129 -8.75 8.72 14.90
CA LYS A 129 -9.55 8.64 16.12
C LYS A 129 -10.32 7.32 16.21
N LEU A 130 -10.92 6.89 15.10
CA LEU A 130 -11.67 5.63 15.05
C LEU A 130 -10.76 4.42 15.25
N LEU A 131 -9.55 4.43 14.66
CA LEU A 131 -8.52 3.41 14.94
C LEU A 131 -8.16 3.36 16.43
N ARG A 132 -8.02 4.52 17.08
CA ARG A 132 -7.73 4.61 18.51
C ARG A 132 -8.90 4.12 19.38
N GLU A 133 -10.13 4.51 19.05
CA GLU A 133 -11.35 4.10 19.78
C GLU A 133 -11.54 2.58 19.76
N LEU A 134 -11.15 1.93 18.66
CA LEU A 134 -11.19 0.47 18.50
C LEU A 134 -9.95 -0.24 19.07
N GLY A 135 -9.01 0.52 19.66
CA GLY A 135 -7.83 -0.01 20.33
C GLY A 135 -6.75 -0.55 19.38
N TYR A 136 -6.73 -0.10 18.13
CA TYR A 136 -5.67 -0.46 17.19
C TYR A 136 -4.40 0.35 17.44
N VAL A 137 -4.54 1.63 17.82
CA VAL A 137 -3.42 2.56 17.99
C VAL A 137 -3.61 3.49 19.18
N ASP A 138 -2.52 4.12 19.63
CA ASP A 138 -2.55 5.27 20.54
C ASP A 138 -2.86 6.59 19.80
N GLY A 139 -3.23 7.63 20.56
CA GLY A 139 -3.51 8.94 20.00
C GLY A 139 -2.33 9.60 19.28
N ALA A 140 -1.10 9.20 19.60
CA ALA A 140 0.11 9.66 18.93
C ALA A 140 0.25 9.17 17.48
N TYR A 141 -0.56 8.19 17.05
CA TYR A 141 -0.60 7.73 15.66
C TYR A 141 -1.24 8.75 14.71
N ILE A 142 -2.19 9.57 15.20
CA ILE A 142 -2.90 10.55 14.36
C ILE A 142 -1.94 11.59 13.73
N PRO A 143 -1.03 12.23 14.49
CA PRO A 143 -0.01 13.08 13.90
C PRO A 143 0.86 12.38 12.86
N ALA A 144 1.23 11.12 13.08
CA ALA A 144 2.02 10.34 12.13
C ALA A 144 1.27 10.07 10.81
N MET A 145 -0.06 9.91 10.85
CA MET A 145 -0.90 9.79 9.64
C MET A 145 -0.93 11.11 8.85
N LEU A 146 -1.03 12.25 9.53
CA LEU A 146 -1.02 13.57 8.91
C LEU A 146 0.35 13.87 8.29
N GLU A 147 1.44 13.61 9.02
CA GLU A 147 2.81 13.75 8.51
C GLU A 147 3.03 12.89 7.26
N ARG A 148 2.52 11.65 7.26
CA ARG A 148 2.61 10.75 6.11
C ARG A 148 1.91 11.30 4.87
N GLU A 149 0.73 11.90 5.03
CA GLU A 149 -0.02 12.53 3.94
C GLU A 149 0.69 13.78 3.39
N GLU A 150 1.39 14.56 4.25
CA GLU A 150 2.18 15.72 3.81
C GLU A 150 3.40 15.32 2.97
N LEU A 151 4.03 14.18 3.28
CA LEU A 151 5.17 13.67 2.53
C LEU A 151 4.75 13.23 1.12
N VAL A 152 3.73 12.44 1.01
CA VAL A 152 3.16 11.93 -0.26
C VAL A 152 1.70 11.62 -0.02
N THR A 153 0.83 12.09 -0.90
CA THR A 153 -0.60 11.82 -0.78
C THR A 153 -0.91 10.32 -0.67
N THR A 154 -1.81 9.99 0.24
CA THR A 154 -2.32 8.63 0.41
C THR A 154 -3.51 8.32 -0.49
N TYR A 155 -3.90 9.25 -1.38
CA TYR A 155 -4.88 9.01 -2.43
C TYR A 155 -4.30 8.10 -3.51
N ILE A 156 -4.96 6.98 -3.77
CA ILE A 156 -4.49 5.96 -4.72
C ILE A 156 -5.29 5.91 -6.03
N GLY A 157 -6.20 6.84 -6.23
CA GLY A 157 -7.06 6.88 -7.42
C GLY A 157 -8.46 6.33 -7.16
N MET A 158 -9.31 6.38 -8.18
CA MET A 158 -10.67 5.83 -8.19
C MET A 158 -11.55 6.26 -7.00
N GLY A 159 -11.31 7.42 -6.41
CA GLY A 159 -12.07 7.91 -5.25
C GLY A 159 -11.70 7.24 -3.92
N LEU A 160 -10.52 6.65 -3.81
CA LEU A 160 -10.03 5.94 -2.63
C LEU A 160 -8.76 6.59 -2.07
N ALA A 161 -8.76 6.85 -0.77
CA ALA A 161 -7.58 7.23 0.00
C ALA A 161 -7.32 6.22 1.13
N ILE A 162 -6.04 5.96 1.42
CA ILE A 162 -5.60 4.96 2.38
C ILE A 162 -4.64 5.57 3.43
N PRO A 163 -5.09 6.53 4.24
CA PRO A 163 -4.23 7.15 5.25
C PRO A 163 -3.71 6.12 6.26
N HIS A 164 -2.40 6.20 6.49
CA HIS A 164 -1.65 5.35 7.43
C HIS A 164 -0.50 6.16 8.02
N GLY A 165 0.09 5.71 9.11
CA GLY A 165 1.21 6.40 9.76
C GLY A 165 2.55 6.18 9.07
N THR A 166 3.55 6.98 9.43
CA THR A 166 4.96 6.73 9.11
C THR A 166 5.51 5.60 9.97
N THR A 167 6.62 4.97 9.57
CA THR A 167 7.32 3.91 10.32
C THR A 167 7.74 4.33 11.75
N HIS A 168 7.89 5.62 12.02
CA HIS A 168 8.13 6.14 13.37
C HIS A 168 6.92 5.98 14.31
N GLY A 169 5.77 5.55 13.80
CA GLY A 169 4.55 5.29 14.56
C GLY A 169 4.36 3.84 15.01
N ASP A 170 5.27 2.92 14.71
CA ASP A 170 5.09 1.48 15.00
C ASP A 170 4.98 1.20 16.52
N ASP A 171 5.68 1.96 17.36
CA ASP A 171 5.65 1.80 18.83
C ASP A 171 4.26 2.10 19.43
N VAL A 172 3.42 2.86 18.72
CA VAL A 172 2.06 3.24 19.16
C VAL A 172 0.96 2.40 18.51
N ILE A 173 1.33 1.38 17.73
CA ILE A 173 0.40 0.43 17.14
C ILE A 173 0.30 -0.81 18.03
N HIS A 174 -0.91 -1.08 18.53
CA HIS A 174 -1.18 -2.21 19.43
C HIS A 174 -1.47 -3.48 18.63
N LYS A 175 -2.25 -3.34 17.56
CA LYS A 175 -2.63 -4.45 16.66
C LYS A 175 -2.94 -3.93 15.27
N THR A 176 -2.84 -4.81 14.29
CA THR A 176 -3.21 -4.53 12.90
C THR A 176 -4.71 -4.39 12.77
N GLY A 177 -5.16 -3.36 12.03
CA GLY A 177 -6.55 -3.13 11.77
C GLY A 177 -6.81 -1.99 10.80
N ILE A 178 -8.03 -1.96 10.29
CA ILE A 178 -8.52 -0.93 9.36
C ILE A 178 -9.86 -0.36 9.80
N VAL A 179 -10.11 0.87 9.37
CA VAL A 179 -11.39 1.55 9.49
C VAL A 179 -11.78 2.13 8.13
N LEU A 180 -13.08 2.20 7.84
CA LEU A 180 -13.60 2.73 6.59
C LEU A 180 -14.55 3.88 6.87
N LEU A 181 -14.27 5.02 6.27
CA LEU A 181 -15.10 6.23 6.28
C LEU A 181 -15.62 6.48 4.87
N GLN A 182 -16.94 6.57 4.70
CA GLN A 182 -17.59 6.83 3.42
C GLN A 182 -18.11 8.27 3.38
N TYR A 183 -17.70 9.00 2.35
CA TYR A 183 -18.07 10.38 2.06
C TYR A 183 -18.72 10.44 0.67
N PRO A 184 -20.04 10.28 0.53
CA PRO A 184 -20.71 10.17 -0.79
C PRO A 184 -20.46 11.38 -1.70
N ASP A 185 -20.39 12.59 -1.14
CA ASP A 185 -20.11 13.83 -1.88
C ASP A 185 -18.61 14.01 -2.21
N GLY A 186 -17.77 13.14 -1.64
CA GLY A 186 -16.33 13.17 -1.76
C GLY A 186 -15.67 14.28 -0.95
N ILE A 187 -14.40 14.08 -0.63
CA ILE A 187 -13.52 15.07 0.01
C ILE A 187 -12.30 15.31 -0.87
N GLN A 188 -11.76 16.53 -0.86
CA GLN A 188 -10.67 16.91 -1.75
C GLN A 188 -9.33 16.34 -1.28
N PHE A 189 -8.67 15.55 -2.15
CA PHE A 189 -7.29 15.08 -2.00
C PHE A 189 -6.47 15.58 -3.21
N GLY A 190 -5.79 16.71 -3.06
CA GLY A 190 -5.14 17.38 -4.18
C GLY A 190 -6.16 17.81 -5.23
N ASP A 191 -5.98 17.40 -6.48
CA ASP A 191 -6.89 17.72 -7.60
C ASP A 191 -8.06 16.72 -7.73
N GLU A 192 -8.05 15.65 -6.96
CA GLU A 192 -9.02 14.55 -7.03
C GLU A 192 -9.91 14.49 -5.79
N LYS A 193 -11.02 13.73 -5.87
CA LYS A 193 -11.93 13.53 -4.74
C LYS A 193 -11.91 12.08 -4.26
N ALA A 194 -11.72 11.89 -2.95
CA ALA A 194 -11.90 10.61 -2.28
C ALA A 194 -13.33 10.47 -1.75
N GLN A 195 -14.01 9.40 -2.07
CA GLN A 195 -15.32 9.01 -1.53
C GLN A 195 -15.20 7.94 -0.46
N LEU A 196 -14.08 7.21 -0.46
CA LEU A 196 -13.72 6.24 0.58
C LEU A 196 -12.36 6.63 1.16
N VAL A 197 -12.30 6.66 2.49
CA VAL A 197 -11.07 6.84 3.26
C VAL A 197 -10.91 5.63 4.17
N ILE A 198 -9.89 4.81 3.90
CA ILE A 198 -9.58 3.61 4.67
C ILE A 198 -8.35 3.88 5.52
N GLY A 199 -8.55 4.14 6.81
CA GLY A 199 -7.46 4.29 7.77
C GLY A 199 -6.83 2.93 8.09
N ILE A 200 -5.50 2.84 8.04
CA ILE A 200 -4.76 1.58 8.25
C ILE A 200 -3.80 1.73 9.42
N ALA A 201 -3.81 0.75 10.32
CA ALA A 201 -2.80 0.50 11.33
C ALA A 201 -2.22 -0.89 11.08
N GLY A 202 -0.91 -0.99 10.86
CA GLY A 202 -0.24 -2.28 10.60
C GLY A 202 0.94 -2.46 11.55
N LYS A 203 0.83 -3.41 12.48
CA LYS A 203 1.88 -3.73 13.44
C LYS A 203 2.99 -4.55 12.79
N GLY A 204 4.24 -4.21 13.07
CA GLY A 204 5.40 -5.01 12.64
C GLY A 204 5.54 -5.13 11.10
N GLY A 205 5.04 -4.17 10.33
CA GLY A 205 5.09 -4.21 8.86
C GLY A 205 3.91 -4.92 8.18
N GLU A 206 2.92 -5.42 8.94
CA GLU A 206 1.72 -6.07 8.40
C GLU A 206 0.81 -5.14 7.59
N HIS A 207 1.03 -3.82 7.66
CA HIS A 207 0.28 -2.83 6.87
C HIS A 207 0.32 -3.13 5.36
N MET A 208 1.41 -3.70 4.84
CA MET A 208 1.53 -4.06 3.43
C MET A 208 0.64 -5.25 3.05
N GLU A 209 0.51 -6.24 3.94
CA GLU A 209 -0.39 -7.38 3.72
C GLU A 209 -1.85 -6.92 3.71
N VAL A 210 -2.21 -6.09 4.69
CA VAL A 210 -3.55 -5.48 4.76
C VAL A 210 -3.85 -4.64 3.52
N LEU A 211 -2.91 -3.80 3.11
CA LEU A 211 -3.04 -2.98 1.91
C LEU A 211 -3.25 -3.83 0.66
N SER A 212 -2.47 -4.91 0.50
CA SER A 212 -2.62 -5.84 -0.63
C SER A 212 -4.01 -6.48 -0.65
N LYS A 213 -4.53 -6.91 0.50
CA LYS A 213 -5.89 -7.46 0.62
C LYS A 213 -6.95 -6.42 0.23
N ILE A 214 -6.81 -5.18 0.71
CA ILE A 214 -7.73 -4.08 0.36
C ILE A 214 -7.69 -3.83 -1.16
N CYS A 215 -6.51 -3.72 -1.75
CA CYS A 215 -6.37 -3.49 -3.19
C CYS A 215 -7.03 -4.61 -4.01
N LEU A 216 -6.80 -5.87 -3.65
CA LEU A 216 -7.42 -7.02 -4.33
C LEU A 216 -8.94 -7.00 -4.19
N ALA A 217 -9.47 -6.70 -3.01
CA ALA A 217 -10.92 -6.61 -2.78
C ALA A 217 -11.58 -5.48 -3.59
N LEU A 218 -10.83 -4.41 -3.90
CA LEU A 218 -11.31 -3.22 -4.60
C LEU A 218 -10.89 -3.14 -6.09
N GLU A 219 -10.24 -4.18 -6.64
CA GLU A 219 -9.95 -4.29 -8.08
C GLU A 219 -11.21 -4.34 -8.93
N ASP A 220 -12.30 -4.92 -8.39
CA ASP A 220 -13.59 -4.93 -9.06
C ASP A 220 -14.27 -3.56 -8.93
N GLU A 221 -14.33 -2.84 -10.06
CA GLU A 221 -14.98 -1.52 -10.11
C GLU A 221 -16.46 -1.56 -9.65
N ALA A 222 -17.16 -2.67 -9.85
CA ALA A 222 -18.55 -2.79 -9.41
C ALA A 222 -18.62 -2.88 -7.88
N VAL A 223 -17.69 -3.61 -7.24
CA VAL A 223 -17.56 -3.67 -5.78
C VAL A 223 -17.20 -2.30 -5.23
N LEU A 224 -16.19 -1.64 -5.79
CA LEU A 224 -15.75 -0.32 -5.37
C LEU A 224 -16.86 0.73 -5.50
N ASN A 225 -17.54 0.79 -6.64
CA ASN A 225 -18.64 1.74 -6.87
C ASN A 225 -19.83 1.48 -5.94
N LYS A 226 -20.15 0.21 -5.67
CA LYS A 226 -21.17 -0.13 -4.68
C LYS A 226 -20.74 0.27 -3.27
N MET A 227 -19.47 0.10 -2.91
CA MET A 227 -18.94 0.48 -1.58
C MET A 227 -19.03 1.98 -1.33
N LYS A 228 -18.91 2.81 -2.35
CA LYS A 228 -19.05 4.28 -2.27
C LYS A 228 -20.48 4.75 -1.95
N THR A 229 -21.49 3.92 -2.20
CA THR A 229 -22.90 4.33 -2.16
C THR A 229 -23.79 3.46 -1.29
N THR A 230 -23.32 2.29 -0.84
CA THR A 230 -24.13 1.37 -0.04
C THR A 230 -24.29 1.85 1.39
N ASN A 231 -25.43 1.51 2.00
CA ASN A 231 -25.69 1.67 3.44
C ASN A 231 -25.54 0.35 4.23
N ASP A 232 -25.05 -0.70 3.57
CA ASP A 232 -24.92 -2.03 4.13
C ASP A 232 -23.49 -2.27 4.65
N LYS A 233 -23.30 -2.04 5.96
CA LYS A 233 -22.02 -2.24 6.63
C LYS A 233 -21.58 -3.71 6.63
N GLU A 234 -22.53 -4.63 6.76
CA GLU A 234 -22.20 -6.07 6.78
C GLU A 234 -21.69 -6.52 5.43
N TRP A 235 -22.28 -5.99 4.35
CA TRP A 235 -21.76 -6.25 3.00
C TRP A 235 -20.35 -5.71 2.83
N ILE A 236 -20.05 -4.48 3.30
CA ILE A 236 -18.69 -3.90 3.25
C ILE A 236 -17.72 -4.74 4.07
N LEU A 237 -18.10 -5.11 5.29
CA LEU A 237 -17.29 -5.96 6.16
C LEU A 237 -16.87 -7.24 5.45
N LYS A 238 -17.83 -7.91 4.80
CA LYS A 238 -17.60 -9.16 4.05
C LYS A 238 -16.66 -9.00 2.86
N GLN A 239 -16.57 -7.80 2.26
CA GLN A 239 -15.63 -7.55 1.15
C GLN A 239 -14.18 -7.35 1.64
N LEU A 240 -14.01 -6.88 2.89
CA LEU A 240 -12.70 -6.47 3.43
C LEU A 240 -12.16 -7.43 4.52
N SER A 241 -12.90 -8.51 4.83
CA SER A 241 -12.52 -9.57 5.80
C SER A 241 -11.67 -10.66 5.18
#